data_19c3ff1652489d07ba039c14d225cad8
#
_entry.id   19c3ff1652489d07ba039c14d225cad8
#
_cell.length_a   1.000
_cell.length_b   1.000
_cell.length_c   1.000
_cell.angle_alpha   90.00
_cell.angle_beta   90.00
_cell.angle_gamma   90.00
#
_symmetry.space_group_name_H-M   'P 1'
#
loop_
_entity.id
_entity.type
_entity.pdbx_description
1 polymer ?
#
loop_
_entity_poly.entity_id
_entity_poly.type
_entity_poly.pdbx_seq_one_letter_code
_entity_poly.pdbx_strand_id
1 'polypeptide(L)'
;MDLAALPDSTITIGERSEVPGLLVILHGSLLMPKIAALISAGKIDAAKLPQWIAITAPSDQDCYSPWPATSVRTEAPNFGGFGREFLSDVVLPSVEKYAALATHTAQDECPVTLFGYSLSGLCSLVEMQTTCRFDQYLLASPSTWFPNFVETFDASRVRSDVRWCIASGENEGKHHPEPLCSVRQTTDMLVEKLAPAAPKYQRLLDSYDHHKGLELRLQRLLNFGFGA
;
A
#
# COMPACT_ATOMS: atom_id res chain seq x y z
N MET A 1 16.74 -16.13 7.38
CA MET A 1 15.66 -16.79 6.60
C MET A 1 15.82 -16.28 5.19
N ASP A 2 15.59 -17.08 4.18
CA ASP A 2 15.71 -16.70 2.76
C ASP A 2 14.29 -16.57 2.19
N LEU A 3 14.02 -15.58 1.35
CA LEU A 3 12.72 -15.41 0.70
C LEU A 3 12.32 -16.67 -0.10
N ALA A 4 13.30 -17.33 -0.71
CA ALA A 4 13.10 -18.60 -1.41
C ALA A 4 12.66 -19.77 -0.51
N ALA A 5 12.76 -19.63 0.81
CA ALA A 5 12.28 -20.63 1.79
C ALA A 5 10.81 -20.39 2.22
N LEU A 6 10.20 -19.27 1.81
CA LEU A 6 8.80 -19.00 2.07
C LEU A 6 7.90 -19.65 1.00
N PRO A 7 6.64 -19.98 1.35
CA PRO A 7 5.65 -20.41 0.35
C PRO A 7 5.49 -19.38 -0.77
N ASP A 8 4.97 -19.81 -1.92
CA ASP A 8 4.71 -18.92 -3.04
C ASP A 8 3.66 -17.86 -2.70
N SER A 9 3.84 -16.66 -3.23
CA SER A 9 2.85 -15.60 -3.19
C SER A 9 1.63 -15.95 -4.04
N THR A 10 0.43 -15.59 -3.59
CA THR A 10 -0.79 -15.78 -4.35
C THR A 10 -1.17 -14.50 -5.08
N ILE A 11 -1.42 -14.59 -6.39
CA ILE A 11 -1.88 -13.47 -7.21
C ILE A 11 -3.29 -13.78 -7.70
N THR A 12 -4.24 -12.90 -7.35
CA THR A 12 -5.62 -12.94 -7.85
C THR A 12 -5.80 -11.79 -8.84
N ILE A 13 -6.48 -12.06 -9.95
CA ILE A 13 -6.69 -11.10 -11.02
C ILE A 13 -8.19 -10.80 -11.10
N GLY A 14 -8.53 -9.51 -11.19
CA GLY A 14 -9.90 -9.07 -11.46
C GLY A 14 -10.33 -9.25 -12.89
N GLU A 15 -11.60 -9.04 -13.13
CA GLU A 15 -12.15 -9.00 -14.48
C GLU A 15 -11.54 -7.84 -15.27
N ARG A 16 -11.54 -7.97 -16.60
CA ARG A 16 -11.07 -6.91 -17.49
C ARG A 16 -11.93 -5.66 -17.32
N SER A 17 -11.28 -4.52 -17.22
CA SER A 17 -11.94 -3.20 -17.11
C SER A 17 -11.71 -2.36 -18.37
N GLU A 18 -12.68 -1.52 -18.71
CA GLU A 18 -12.56 -0.49 -19.76
C GLU A 18 -11.85 0.78 -19.22
N VAL A 19 -11.66 0.89 -17.91
CA VAL A 19 -10.93 2.01 -17.30
C VAL A 19 -9.42 1.79 -17.51
N PRO A 20 -8.71 2.75 -18.12
CA PRO A 20 -7.27 2.63 -18.32
C PRO A 20 -6.51 2.52 -17.02
N GLY A 21 -5.51 1.65 -16.99
CA GLY A 21 -4.60 1.51 -15.84
C GLY A 21 -4.65 0.16 -15.17
N LEU A 22 -3.74 -0.01 -14.21
CA LEU A 22 -3.62 -1.21 -13.38
C LEU A 22 -3.62 -0.81 -11.89
N LEU A 23 -4.51 -1.39 -11.10
CA LEU A 23 -4.51 -1.29 -9.64
C LEU A 23 -3.84 -2.53 -9.04
N VAL A 24 -2.73 -2.33 -8.36
CA VAL A 24 -1.98 -3.37 -7.64
C VAL A 24 -2.30 -3.26 -6.16
N ILE A 25 -2.92 -4.30 -5.59
CA ILE A 25 -3.34 -4.34 -4.20
C ILE A 25 -2.44 -5.32 -3.45
N LEU A 26 -1.62 -4.80 -2.54
CA LEU A 26 -0.87 -5.63 -1.60
C LEU A 26 -1.78 -6.05 -0.44
N HIS A 27 -1.50 -7.22 0.15
CA HIS A 27 -2.32 -7.84 1.19
C HIS A 27 -3.71 -8.27 0.66
N GLY A 28 -3.71 -8.87 -0.53
CA GLY A 28 -4.93 -9.22 -1.27
C GLY A 28 -5.93 -10.07 -0.49
N SER A 29 -5.48 -11.07 0.27
CA SER A 29 -6.35 -11.93 1.08
C SER A 29 -7.18 -11.17 2.13
N LEU A 30 -6.63 -10.08 2.68
CA LEU A 30 -7.34 -9.22 3.65
C LEU A 30 -8.23 -8.18 2.96
N LEU A 31 -7.72 -7.53 1.91
CA LEU A 31 -8.37 -6.34 1.35
C LEU A 31 -9.46 -6.68 0.35
N MET A 32 -9.29 -7.71 -0.47
CA MET A 32 -10.25 -8.03 -1.52
C MET A 32 -11.65 -8.38 -1.01
N PRO A 33 -11.84 -9.18 0.07
CA PRO A 33 -13.17 -9.42 0.62
C PRO A 33 -13.87 -8.14 1.09
N LYS A 34 -13.11 -7.18 1.63
CA LYS A 34 -13.65 -5.87 2.09
C LYS A 34 -14.03 -4.97 0.92
N ILE A 35 -13.19 -4.90 -0.11
CA ILE A 35 -13.49 -4.16 -1.34
C ILE A 35 -14.73 -4.74 -2.02
N ALA A 36 -14.84 -6.06 -2.15
CA ALA A 36 -16.00 -6.73 -2.70
C ALA A 36 -17.28 -6.44 -1.91
N ALA A 37 -17.21 -6.41 -0.58
CA ALA A 37 -18.34 -6.03 0.28
C ALA A 37 -18.76 -4.57 0.07
N LEU A 38 -17.81 -3.64 -0.08
CA LEU A 38 -18.09 -2.23 -0.36
C LEU A 38 -18.71 -2.03 -1.73
N ILE A 39 -18.27 -2.76 -2.75
CA ILE A 39 -18.88 -2.78 -4.09
C ILE A 39 -20.32 -3.31 -4.00
N SER A 40 -20.54 -4.43 -3.34
CA SER A 40 -21.87 -5.03 -3.17
C SER A 40 -22.83 -4.12 -2.40
N ALA A 41 -22.30 -3.29 -1.50
CA ALA A 41 -23.07 -2.29 -0.75
C ALA A 41 -23.29 -0.97 -1.53
N GLY A 42 -22.81 -0.86 -2.78
CA GLY A 42 -22.89 0.35 -3.59
C GLY A 42 -22.06 1.53 -3.07
N LYS A 43 -21.06 1.26 -2.21
CA LYS A 43 -20.16 2.28 -1.66
C LYS A 43 -18.94 2.53 -2.52
N ILE A 44 -18.63 1.61 -3.42
CA ILE A 44 -17.60 1.71 -4.45
C ILE A 44 -18.24 1.32 -5.77
N ASP A 45 -18.05 2.15 -6.78
CA ASP A 45 -18.49 1.88 -8.16
C ASP A 45 -17.42 1.06 -8.89
N ALA A 46 -17.66 -0.23 -9.04
CA ALA A 46 -16.72 -1.13 -9.70
C ALA A 46 -16.43 -0.73 -11.16
N ALA A 47 -17.37 -0.08 -11.84
CA ALA A 47 -17.19 0.34 -13.23
C ALA A 47 -16.14 1.46 -13.39
N LYS A 48 -15.74 2.10 -12.30
CA LYS A 48 -14.69 3.13 -12.29
C LYS A 48 -13.31 2.59 -11.89
N LEU A 49 -13.22 1.34 -11.46
CA LEU A 49 -11.94 0.73 -11.12
C LEU A 49 -11.25 0.22 -12.39
N PRO A 50 -9.94 0.43 -12.53
CA PRO A 50 -9.16 -0.19 -13.60
C PRO A 50 -9.04 -1.71 -13.38
N GLN A 51 -8.43 -2.40 -14.35
CA GLN A 51 -7.97 -3.76 -14.16
C GLN A 51 -7.18 -3.83 -12.84
N TRP A 52 -7.39 -4.86 -12.04
CA TRP A 52 -6.64 -5.01 -10.80
C TRP A 52 -5.98 -6.38 -10.66
N ILE A 53 -4.88 -6.39 -9.91
CA ILE A 53 -4.25 -7.59 -9.37
C ILE A 53 -4.13 -7.43 -7.84
N ALA A 54 -4.41 -8.50 -7.12
CA ALA A 54 -4.24 -8.55 -5.68
C ALA A 54 -3.17 -9.57 -5.32
N ILE A 55 -2.12 -9.11 -4.65
CA ILE A 55 -0.96 -9.92 -4.28
C ILE A 55 -1.04 -10.20 -2.78
N THR A 56 -1.08 -11.49 -2.43
CA THR A 56 -1.00 -11.94 -1.04
C THR A 56 0.39 -12.50 -0.79
N ALA A 57 1.12 -11.88 0.12
CA ALA A 57 2.42 -12.36 0.55
C ALA A 57 2.29 -13.62 1.41
N PRO A 58 3.28 -14.52 1.38
CA PRO A 58 3.27 -15.73 2.22
C PRO A 58 3.46 -15.40 3.71
N SER A 59 4.08 -14.27 4.01
CA SER A 59 4.26 -13.77 5.37
C SER A 59 4.24 -12.24 5.32
N ASP A 60 3.26 -11.62 5.97
CA ASP A 60 3.16 -10.16 6.02
C ASP A 60 4.34 -9.52 6.76
N GLN A 61 4.77 -10.15 7.86
CA GLN A 61 5.87 -9.61 8.67
C GLN A 61 7.22 -9.69 7.95
N ASP A 62 7.43 -10.73 7.18
CA ASP A 62 8.68 -10.92 6.45
C ASP A 62 8.69 -10.10 5.15
N CYS A 63 7.63 -10.23 4.34
CA CYS A 63 7.58 -9.67 2.99
C CYS A 63 7.24 -8.19 2.92
N TYR A 64 6.65 -7.60 3.97
CA TYR A 64 6.30 -6.18 3.96
C TYR A 64 7.22 -5.32 4.83
N SER A 65 8.14 -5.91 5.59
CA SER A 65 9.10 -5.15 6.39
C SER A 65 10.36 -4.81 5.60
N PRO A 66 10.89 -3.58 5.73
CA PRO A 66 12.03 -3.11 4.94
C PRO A 66 13.39 -3.66 5.38
N TRP A 67 13.50 -4.10 6.64
CA TRP A 67 14.66 -4.71 7.27
C TRP A 67 14.24 -5.53 8.49
N PRO A 68 15.11 -6.42 9.00
CA PRO A 68 14.83 -7.19 10.20
C PRO A 68 14.61 -6.29 11.42
N ALA A 69 13.57 -6.60 12.20
CA ALA A 69 13.27 -5.89 13.44
C ALA A 69 12.55 -6.81 14.44
N THR A 70 12.64 -6.47 15.72
CA THR A 70 11.92 -7.19 16.77
C THR A 70 10.42 -6.90 16.66
N SER A 71 9.59 -7.94 16.81
CA SER A 71 8.14 -7.79 16.85
C SER A 71 7.71 -6.92 18.01
N VAL A 72 6.73 -6.07 17.77
CA VAL A 72 6.06 -5.25 18.80
C VAL A 72 5.05 -6.07 19.62
N ARG A 73 4.78 -7.30 19.25
CA ARG A 73 3.90 -8.24 19.94
C ARG A 73 4.74 -9.40 20.47
N THR A 74 4.64 -9.65 21.76
CA THR A 74 5.48 -10.65 22.46
C THR A 74 5.38 -12.07 21.89
N GLU A 75 4.23 -12.44 21.34
CA GLU A 75 3.98 -13.79 20.80
C GLU A 75 4.08 -13.87 19.27
N ALA A 76 4.32 -12.76 18.59
CA ALA A 76 4.45 -12.74 17.15
C ALA A 76 5.91 -12.90 16.71
N PRO A 77 6.18 -13.56 15.57
CA PRO A 77 7.53 -13.67 15.04
C PRO A 77 8.12 -12.28 14.74
N ASN A 78 9.44 -12.18 14.77
CA ASN A 78 10.16 -10.97 14.37
C ASN A 78 9.92 -10.66 12.88
N PHE A 79 10.15 -9.42 12.52
CA PHE A 79 10.09 -8.98 11.12
C PHE A 79 11.33 -9.48 10.37
N GLY A 80 11.14 -10.13 9.23
CA GLY A 80 12.20 -10.75 8.43
C GLY A 80 13.00 -9.77 7.58
N GLY A 81 12.37 -8.68 7.13
CA GLY A 81 13.05 -7.63 6.37
C GLY A 81 13.22 -7.89 4.87
N PHE A 82 12.36 -8.73 4.27
CA PHE A 82 12.43 -9.08 2.85
C PHE A 82 11.57 -8.18 1.93
N GLY A 83 11.17 -7.00 2.40
CA GLY A 83 10.28 -6.13 1.63
C GLY A 83 10.85 -5.69 0.28
N ARG A 84 12.15 -5.49 0.17
CA ARG A 84 12.80 -5.11 -1.09
C ARG A 84 12.87 -6.27 -2.06
N GLU A 85 13.22 -7.44 -1.60
CA GLU A 85 13.24 -8.68 -2.37
C GLU A 85 11.82 -9.06 -2.83
N PHE A 86 10.82 -8.92 -1.95
CA PHE A 86 9.43 -9.13 -2.32
C PHE A 86 8.96 -8.17 -3.42
N LEU A 87 9.35 -6.90 -3.34
CA LEU A 87 9.07 -5.92 -4.38
C LEU A 87 9.76 -6.29 -5.71
N SER A 88 11.06 -6.61 -5.69
CA SER A 88 11.83 -6.91 -6.91
C SER A 88 11.46 -8.23 -7.57
N ASP A 89 11.17 -9.27 -6.77
CA ASP A 89 11.05 -10.63 -7.27
C ASP A 89 9.59 -11.05 -7.50
N VAL A 90 8.63 -10.37 -6.85
CA VAL A 90 7.21 -10.72 -6.94
C VAL A 90 6.38 -9.55 -7.49
N VAL A 91 6.43 -8.38 -6.85
CA VAL A 91 5.51 -7.28 -7.17
C VAL A 91 5.82 -6.68 -8.54
N LEU A 92 7.05 -6.23 -8.78
CA LEU A 92 7.41 -5.58 -10.03
C LEU A 92 7.30 -6.50 -11.26
N PRO A 93 7.73 -7.77 -11.21
CA PRO A 93 7.48 -8.70 -12.33
C PRO A 93 5.99 -8.94 -12.60
N SER A 94 5.16 -8.96 -11.56
CA SER A 94 3.70 -9.06 -11.69
C SER A 94 3.13 -7.82 -12.38
N VAL A 95 3.59 -6.62 -12.00
CA VAL A 95 3.19 -5.37 -12.65
C VAL A 95 3.54 -5.40 -14.13
N GLU A 96 4.76 -5.75 -14.49
CA GLU A 96 5.21 -5.82 -15.89
C GLU A 96 4.35 -6.78 -16.71
N LYS A 97 4.06 -7.96 -16.18
CA LYS A 97 3.22 -8.96 -16.81
C LYS A 97 1.78 -8.48 -17.04
N TYR A 98 1.17 -7.88 -16.01
CA TYR A 98 -0.26 -7.57 -16.04
C TYR A 98 -0.56 -6.15 -16.57
N ALA A 99 0.35 -5.19 -16.47
CA ALA A 99 0.20 -3.89 -17.12
C ALA A 99 0.07 -4.04 -18.65
N ALA A 100 0.84 -4.95 -19.26
CA ALA A 100 0.73 -5.25 -20.68
C ALA A 100 -0.66 -5.82 -21.07
N LEU A 101 -1.37 -6.45 -20.16
CA LEU A 101 -2.72 -6.96 -20.37
C LEU A 101 -3.83 -5.93 -20.10
N ALA A 102 -3.52 -4.88 -19.33
CA ALA A 102 -4.45 -3.82 -18.97
C ALA A 102 -4.51 -2.69 -20.03
N THR A 103 -3.59 -2.64 -20.98
CA THR A 103 -3.62 -1.71 -22.10
C THR A 103 -4.58 -2.20 -23.19
N HIS A 104 -5.38 -1.28 -23.76
CA HIS A 104 -6.31 -1.60 -24.85
C HIS A 104 -5.63 -1.48 -26.21
N THR A 105 -4.65 -0.59 -26.34
CA THR A 105 -3.80 -0.44 -27.53
C THR A 105 -2.33 -0.30 -27.11
N ALA A 106 -1.41 -0.56 -28.04
CA ALA A 106 0.04 -0.40 -27.79
C ALA A 106 0.47 1.07 -27.54
N GLN A 107 -0.43 2.03 -27.71
CA GLN A 107 -0.18 3.47 -27.56
C GLN A 107 -0.81 4.02 -26.27
N ASP A 108 -1.62 3.22 -25.56
CA ASP A 108 -2.26 3.66 -24.32
C ASP A 108 -1.24 3.70 -23.20
N GLU A 109 -1.17 4.83 -22.49
CA GLU A 109 -0.50 4.90 -21.20
C GLU A 109 -1.30 4.04 -20.21
N CYS A 110 -0.62 3.12 -19.52
CA CYS A 110 -1.21 2.31 -18.47
C CYS A 110 -0.74 2.84 -17.11
N PRO A 111 -1.43 3.83 -16.52
CA PRO A 111 -1.05 4.33 -15.20
C PRO A 111 -1.20 3.22 -14.18
N VAL A 112 -0.17 3.03 -13.36
CA VAL A 112 -0.13 1.96 -12.37
C VAL A 112 -0.27 2.54 -10.97
N THR A 113 -1.25 2.04 -10.24
CA THR A 113 -1.53 2.43 -8.85
C THR A 113 -1.14 1.32 -7.89
N LEU A 114 -0.37 1.65 -6.85
CA LEU A 114 -0.06 0.73 -5.75
C LEU A 114 -0.93 1.06 -4.53
N PHE A 115 -1.64 0.05 -4.05
CA PHE A 115 -2.47 0.13 -2.85
C PHE A 115 -1.90 -0.75 -1.74
N GLY A 116 -1.70 -0.17 -0.55
CA GLY A 116 -1.24 -0.90 0.64
C GLY A 116 -1.94 -0.47 1.93
N TYR A 117 -2.08 -1.42 2.86
CA TYR A 117 -2.62 -1.21 4.20
C TYR A 117 -1.64 -1.69 5.27
N SER A 118 -1.47 -0.94 6.35
CA SER A 118 -0.64 -1.32 7.49
C SER A 118 0.81 -1.62 7.05
N LEU A 119 1.34 -2.83 7.27
CA LEU A 119 2.68 -3.23 6.82
C LEU A 119 2.81 -3.23 5.29
N SER A 120 1.77 -3.61 4.53
CA SER A 120 1.84 -3.48 3.08
C SER A 120 1.81 -2.02 2.61
N GLY A 121 1.22 -1.11 3.40
CA GLY A 121 1.37 0.34 3.21
C GLY A 121 2.80 0.83 3.46
N LEU A 122 3.49 0.26 4.46
CA LEU A 122 4.92 0.49 4.69
C LEU A 122 5.76 -0.01 3.50
N CYS A 123 5.49 -1.22 3.00
CA CYS A 123 6.14 -1.79 1.82
C CYS A 123 5.95 -0.89 0.58
N SER A 124 4.75 -0.33 0.39
CA SER A 124 4.48 0.62 -0.69
C SER A 124 5.31 1.92 -0.55
N LEU A 125 5.55 2.39 0.67
CA LEU A 125 6.45 3.52 0.93
C LEU A 125 7.92 3.18 0.68
N VAL A 126 8.33 1.93 0.95
CA VAL A 126 9.68 1.44 0.58
C VAL A 126 9.85 1.46 -0.93
N GLU A 127 8.86 1.01 -1.68
CA GLU A 127 8.88 1.07 -3.14
C GLU A 127 8.98 2.52 -3.63
N MET A 128 8.16 3.42 -3.09
CA MET A 128 8.13 4.83 -3.45
C MET A 128 9.49 5.51 -3.34
N GLN A 129 10.30 5.19 -2.34
CA GLN A 129 11.64 5.76 -2.16
C GLN A 129 12.79 4.95 -2.82
N THR A 130 12.51 3.75 -3.35
CA THR A 130 13.54 2.91 -3.97
C THR A 130 13.50 2.94 -5.48
N THR A 131 12.42 2.47 -6.09
CA THR A 131 12.27 2.41 -7.54
C THR A 131 11.28 3.43 -8.10
N CYS A 132 10.31 3.84 -7.30
CA CYS A 132 9.26 4.82 -7.64
C CYS A 132 8.60 4.52 -9.00
N ARG A 133 8.21 3.26 -9.21
CA ARG A 133 7.70 2.75 -10.49
C ARG A 133 6.21 3.02 -10.71
N PHE A 134 5.47 3.32 -9.64
CA PHE A 134 4.04 3.56 -9.68
C PHE A 134 3.72 5.05 -9.88
N ASP A 135 2.64 5.33 -10.59
CA ASP A 135 2.18 6.70 -10.85
C ASP A 135 1.32 7.23 -9.71
N GLN A 136 0.74 6.30 -8.94
CA GLN A 136 -0.08 6.63 -7.79
C GLN A 136 0.13 5.65 -6.64
N TYR A 137 0.08 6.18 -5.41
CA TYR A 137 0.12 5.40 -4.17
C TYR A 137 -1.09 5.70 -3.29
N LEU A 138 -1.85 4.66 -2.96
CA LEU A 138 -3.00 4.72 -2.07
C LEU A 138 -2.67 3.97 -0.78
N LEU A 139 -2.51 4.70 0.32
CA LEU A 139 -1.93 4.19 1.55
C LEU A 139 -2.94 4.27 2.70
N ALA A 140 -3.49 3.11 3.09
CA ALA A 140 -4.37 3.01 4.24
C ALA A 140 -3.54 2.71 5.49
N SER A 141 -3.51 3.62 6.46
CA SER A 141 -2.85 3.41 7.76
C SER A 141 -1.47 2.77 7.68
N PRO A 142 -0.54 3.29 6.87
CA PRO A 142 0.78 2.68 6.72
C PRO A 142 1.51 2.60 8.06
N SER A 143 2.26 1.52 8.30
CA SER A 143 2.99 1.26 9.54
C SER A 143 4.25 2.14 9.66
N THR A 144 4.08 3.46 9.66
CA THR A 144 5.16 4.46 9.72
C THR A 144 5.93 4.45 11.04
N TRP A 145 5.36 3.82 12.08
CA TRP A 145 6.01 3.57 13.37
C TRP A 145 7.17 2.55 13.29
N PHE A 146 7.36 1.90 12.15
CA PHE A 146 8.41 0.89 12.00
C PHE A 146 9.79 1.49 12.31
N PRO A 147 10.64 0.76 13.09
CA PRO A 147 11.87 1.34 13.64
C PRO A 147 12.76 2.01 12.59
N ASN A 148 13.12 3.27 12.82
CA ASN A 148 13.98 4.12 11.98
C ASN A 148 13.45 4.38 10.56
N PHE A 149 12.18 4.02 10.24
CA PHE A 149 11.68 4.14 8.88
C PHE A 149 11.58 5.60 8.44
N VAL A 150 10.90 6.44 9.22
CA VAL A 150 10.69 7.85 8.84
C VAL A 150 11.99 8.64 8.87
N GLU A 151 12.89 8.33 9.81
CA GLU A 151 14.20 8.97 9.91
C GLU A 151 15.05 8.73 8.66
N THR A 152 15.03 7.49 8.15
CA THR A 152 15.82 7.07 6.97
C THR A 152 15.10 7.25 5.64
N PHE A 153 13.82 7.68 5.65
CA PHE A 153 13.07 7.91 4.43
C PHE A 153 13.68 9.07 3.63
N ASP A 154 14.08 8.77 2.39
CA ASP A 154 14.70 9.72 1.47
C ASP A 154 13.68 10.21 0.42
N ALA A 155 13.03 11.34 0.72
CA ALA A 155 12.05 11.94 -0.17
C ALA A 155 12.66 12.47 -1.49
N SER A 156 13.98 12.71 -1.55
CA SER A 156 14.64 13.19 -2.77
C SER A 156 14.63 12.15 -3.91
N ARG A 157 14.39 10.87 -3.58
CA ARG A 157 14.29 9.78 -4.54
C ARG A 157 12.89 9.61 -5.12
N VAL A 158 11.90 10.31 -4.58
CA VAL A 158 10.52 10.22 -5.04
C VAL A 158 10.31 11.15 -6.24
N ARG A 159 9.68 10.64 -7.30
CA ARG A 159 9.34 11.45 -8.47
C ARG A 159 8.33 12.54 -8.10
N SER A 160 8.53 13.76 -8.60
CA SER A 160 7.68 14.91 -8.30
C SER A 160 6.29 14.86 -8.96
N ASP A 161 6.10 14.01 -9.96
CA ASP A 161 4.84 13.83 -10.68
C ASP A 161 3.92 12.77 -10.06
N VAL A 162 4.42 11.97 -9.11
CA VAL A 162 3.65 10.94 -8.41
C VAL A 162 2.47 11.54 -7.65
N ARG A 163 1.32 10.89 -7.75
CA ARG A 163 0.14 11.16 -6.90
C ARG A 163 0.13 10.23 -5.70
N TRP A 164 -0.21 10.75 -4.54
CA TRP A 164 -0.34 9.88 -3.37
C TRP A 164 -1.41 10.35 -2.39
N CYS A 165 -1.98 9.40 -1.68
CA CYS A 165 -2.94 9.68 -0.63
C CYS A 165 -2.69 8.77 0.57
N ILE A 166 -2.60 9.37 1.76
CA ILE A 166 -2.56 8.63 3.02
C ILE A 166 -3.87 8.86 3.76
N ALA A 167 -4.60 7.78 4.04
CA ALA A 167 -5.78 7.78 4.90
C ALA A 167 -5.46 7.06 6.21
N SER A 168 -5.71 7.69 7.36
CA SER A 168 -5.48 7.08 8.68
C SER A 168 -6.43 7.62 9.73
N GLY A 169 -6.48 6.97 10.90
CA GLY A 169 -7.33 7.37 12.01
C GLY A 169 -6.63 8.27 13.01
N GLU A 170 -7.37 9.21 13.58
CA GLU A 170 -6.89 10.07 14.66
C GLU A 170 -6.64 9.31 15.96
N ASN A 171 -7.27 8.15 16.12
CA ASN A 171 -7.13 7.29 17.28
C ASN A 171 -6.18 6.10 17.07
N GLU A 172 -5.47 6.04 15.92
CA GLU A 172 -4.47 5.01 15.70
C GLU A 172 -3.31 5.14 16.71
N GLY A 173 -2.86 3.99 17.21
CA GLY A 173 -1.81 3.94 18.23
C GLY A 173 -2.24 4.36 19.64
N LYS A 174 -3.38 5.05 19.79
CA LYS A 174 -3.87 5.47 21.09
C LYS A 174 -4.08 4.26 22.02
N HIS A 175 -3.52 4.32 23.20
CA HIS A 175 -3.55 3.23 24.19
C HIS A 175 -2.66 2.01 23.85
N HIS A 176 -1.82 2.10 22.84
CA HIS A 176 -0.79 1.09 22.58
C HIS A 176 0.57 1.53 23.17
N PRO A 177 1.43 0.58 23.56
CA PRO A 177 2.81 0.89 23.94
C PRO A 177 3.65 1.33 22.72
N GLU A 178 4.83 1.90 23.00
CA GLU A 178 5.82 2.13 21.96
C GLU A 178 6.21 0.83 21.22
N PRO A 179 6.48 0.93 19.91
CA PRO A 179 6.43 2.13 19.06
C PRO A 179 5.06 2.40 18.43
N LEU A 180 4.03 1.59 18.69
CA LEU A 180 2.72 1.70 18.03
C LEU A 180 2.00 3.03 18.34
N CYS A 181 2.19 3.58 19.55
CA CYS A 181 1.56 4.85 19.93
C CYS A 181 2.10 6.04 19.11
N SER A 182 3.28 5.92 18.52
CA SER A 182 3.90 6.98 17.71
C SER A 182 3.39 7.05 16.26
N VAL A 183 2.54 6.11 15.81
CA VAL A 183 2.14 5.98 14.39
C VAL A 183 1.57 7.27 13.79
N ARG A 184 0.80 8.04 14.56
CA ARG A 184 0.28 9.32 14.08
C ARG A 184 1.39 10.33 13.86
N GLN A 185 2.25 10.51 14.84
CA GLN A 185 3.38 11.43 14.77
C GLN A 185 4.32 11.07 13.61
N THR A 186 4.69 9.79 13.48
CA THR A 186 5.57 9.32 12.41
C THR A 186 4.91 9.46 11.03
N THR A 187 3.59 9.29 10.92
CA THR A 187 2.87 9.57 9.66
C THR A 187 2.90 11.06 9.31
N ASP A 188 2.69 11.95 10.27
CA ASP A 188 2.74 13.40 10.04
C ASP A 188 4.15 13.85 9.66
N MET A 189 5.20 13.36 10.33
CA MET A 189 6.61 13.58 9.94
C MET A 189 6.93 13.09 8.53
N LEU A 190 6.38 11.94 8.12
CA LEU A 190 6.55 11.43 6.75
C LEU A 190 5.89 12.36 5.73
N VAL A 191 4.66 12.83 6.01
CA VAL A 191 3.95 13.77 5.13
C VAL A 191 4.72 15.06 4.99
N GLU A 192 5.27 15.63 6.08
CA GLU A 192 6.10 16.83 6.05
C GLU A 192 7.35 16.66 5.18
N LYS A 193 8.00 15.49 5.21
CA LYS A 193 9.14 15.17 4.35
C LYS A 193 8.75 15.01 2.88
N LEU A 194 7.62 14.32 2.62
CA LEU A 194 7.24 13.87 1.28
C LEU A 194 6.51 14.95 0.47
N ALA A 195 5.67 15.75 1.11
CA ALA A 195 4.83 16.75 0.43
C ALA A 195 5.62 17.76 -0.44
N PRO A 196 6.79 18.27 -0.03
CA PRO A 196 7.59 19.16 -0.88
C PRO A 196 8.17 18.44 -2.12
N ALA A 197 8.53 17.17 -2.00
CA ALA A 197 9.12 16.37 -3.09
C ALA A 197 8.06 15.91 -4.10
N ALA A 198 6.88 15.50 -3.63
CA ALA A 198 5.76 15.02 -4.44
C ALA A 198 4.46 15.77 -4.05
N PRO A 199 4.23 16.97 -4.60
CA PRO A 199 3.18 17.88 -4.13
C PRO A 199 1.75 17.49 -4.52
N LYS A 200 1.56 16.47 -5.36
CA LYS A 200 0.23 15.97 -5.76
C LYS A 200 -0.31 14.97 -4.74
N TYR A 201 -0.73 15.46 -3.57
CA TYR A 201 -1.16 14.56 -2.50
C TYR A 201 -2.44 14.97 -1.79
N GLN A 202 -2.99 14.02 -1.03
CA GLN A 202 -4.06 14.25 -0.07
C GLN A 202 -3.78 13.50 1.24
N ARG A 203 -4.08 14.15 2.36
CA ARG A 203 -4.09 13.56 3.70
C ARG A 203 -5.53 13.45 4.18
N LEU A 204 -5.99 12.23 4.43
CA LEU A 204 -7.33 11.94 4.91
C LEU A 204 -7.29 11.43 6.36
N LEU A 205 -8.08 12.04 7.22
CA LEU A 205 -8.21 11.62 8.61
C LEU A 205 -9.65 11.19 8.91
N ASP A 206 -9.80 10.22 9.78
CA ASP A 206 -11.06 9.82 10.39
C ASP A 206 -10.91 9.62 11.89
N SER A 207 -12.01 9.51 12.61
CA SER A 207 -12.03 9.40 14.08
C SER A 207 -11.85 7.96 14.61
N TYR A 208 -11.55 6.99 13.75
CA TYR A 208 -11.42 5.58 14.12
C TYR A 208 -9.99 5.21 14.52
N ASP A 209 -9.86 3.98 15.06
CA ASP A 209 -8.59 3.30 15.27
C ASP A 209 -8.08 2.63 13.99
N HIS A 210 -6.99 1.88 14.10
CA HIS A 210 -6.33 1.22 12.98
C HIS A 210 -7.24 0.27 12.19
N HIS A 211 -8.08 -0.50 12.88
CA HIS A 211 -8.89 -1.56 12.27
C HIS A 211 -10.31 -1.11 11.91
N LYS A 212 -10.99 -0.39 12.82
CA LYS A 212 -12.40 -0.02 12.64
C LYS A 212 -12.63 0.94 11.48
N GLY A 213 -11.66 1.80 11.17
CA GLY A 213 -11.74 2.75 10.06
C GLY A 213 -11.39 2.19 8.69
N LEU A 214 -10.95 0.93 8.57
CA LEU A 214 -10.38 0.40 7.34
C LEU A 214 -11.33 0.51 6.15
N GLU A 215 -12.59 0.12 6.28
CA GLU A 215 -13.56 0.17 5.17
C GLU A 215 -13.81 1.60 4.68
N LEU A 216 -13.90 2.57 5.58
CA LEU A 216 -14.02 3.98 5.22
C LEU A 216 -12.78 4.48 4.47
N ARG A 217 -11.58 4.06 4.91
CA ARG A 217 -10.31 4.42 4.25
C ARG A 217 -10.20 3.79 2.87
N LEU A 218 -10.61 2.53 2.71
CA LEU A 218 -10.68 1.86 1.40
C LEU A 218 -11.56 2.66 0.44
N GLN A 219 -12.79 2.99 0.84
CA GLN A 219 -13.72 3.78 0.05
C GLN A 219 -13.12 5.14 -0.34
N ARG A 220 -12.59 5.88 0.62
CA ARG A 220 -12.02 7.22 0.38
C ARG A 220 -10.80 7.20 -0.52
N LEU A 221 -9.92 6.21 -0.36
CA LEU A 221 -8.72 6.06 -1.17
C LEU A 221 -9.06 5.67 -2.62
N LEU A 222 -9.97 4.73 -2.81
CA LEU A 222 -10.40 4.33 -4.16
C LEU A 222 -11.18 5.47 -4.85
N ASN A 223 -11.96 6.24 -4.09
CA ASN A 223 -12.59 7.46 -4.61
C ASN A 223 -11.55 8.52 -5.01
N PHE A 224 -10.54 8.77 -4.19
CA PHE A 224 -9.44 9.67 -4.55
C PHE A 224 -8.69 9.20 -5.80
N GLY A 225 -8.43 7.90 -5.92
CA GLY A 225 -7.70 7.32 -7.05
C GLY A 225 -8.48 7.35 -8.35
N PHE A 226 -9.76 6.99 -8.30
CA PHE A 226 -10.54 6.62 -9.49
C PHE A 226 -11.93 7.29 -9.54
N GLY A 227 -12.37 8.01 -8.52
CA GLY A 227 -13.72 8.54 -8.40
C GLY A 227 -14.80 7.46 -8.17
N ALA A 228 -14.36 6.30 -7.62
CA ALA A 228 -15.17 5.09 -7.47
C ALA A 228 -16.08 5.09 -6.23
#